data_4d1c2a6b69e73c3d1ffe7a44c6cc3b8a
#
_entry.id   4d1c2a6b69e73c3d1ffe7a44c6cc3b8a
#
_cell.length_a   1.000
_cell.length_b   1.000
_cell.length_c   1.000
_cell.angle_alpha   90.00
_cell.angle_beta   90.00
_cell.angle_gamma   90.00
#
_symmetry.space_group_name_H-M   'P 1'
#
loop_
_entity.id
_entity.type
_entity.pdbx_description
1 polymer ?
#
loop_
_entity_poly.entity_id
_entity_poly.type
_entity_poly.pdbx_seq_one_letter_code
_entity_poly.pdbx_strand_id
1 'polypeptide(L)'
;MVKPAFRHGVIVGCLAFVLFYGINLLVGESGEIMQSFGMAGMIIEEKHHHIEPGDYTEMWIIGYNAYEKEANRERYKIFIEEAMVYNLIEEGEQYMVSASSIRKDEEYGYVYELLQIANQEQYQLTGSGRIK
;
A
#
# COMPACT_ATOMS: atom_id res chain seq x y z
N MET A 1 14.04 55.82 22.51
CA MET A 1 12.72 55.38 22.98
C MET A 1 12.22 54.28 22.05
N VAL A 2 12.12 53.06 22.54
CA VAL A 2 11.67 51.89 21.72
C VAL A 2 10.16 52.03 21.52
N LYS A 3 9.72 52.07 20.27
CA LYS A 3 8.30 52.17 19.92
C LYS A 3 7.58 50.89 20.33
N PRO A 4 6.46 50.95 21.09
CA PRO A 4 5.73 49.73 21.52
C PRO A 4 5.26 48.86 20.36
N ALA A 5 4.95 49.43 19.21
CA ALA A 5 4.52 48.73 18.00
C ALA A 5 5.53 47.70 17.47
N PHE A 6 6.86 47.91 17.67
CA PHE A 6 7.87 46.97 17.23
C PHE A 6 7.89 45.69 18.06
N ARG A 7 7.66 45.79 19.36
CA ARG A 7 7.59 44.59 20.24
C ARG A 7 6.40 43.70 19.91
N HIS A 8 5.24 44.26 19.56
CA HIS A 8 4.07 43.53 19.18
C HIS A 8 4.25 42.79 17.83
N GLY A 9 4.90 43.43 16.87
CA GLY A 9 5.20 42.82 15.58
C GLY A 9 6.11 41.59 15.68
N VAL A 10 7.12 41.62 16.53
CA VAL A 10 8.03 40.49 16.76
C VAL A 10 7.31 39.33 17.44
N ILE A 11 6.45 39.58 18.42
CA ILE A 11 5.68 38.55 19.13
C ILE A 11 4.71 37.85 18.18
N VAL A 12 4.00 38.57 17.34
CA VAL A 12 3.08 38.04 16.35
C VAL A 12 3.81 37.17 15.32
N GLY A 13 4.97 37.61 14.86
CA GLY A 13 5.82 36.84 13.95
C GLY A 13 6.30 35.52 14.53
N CYS A 14 6.73 35.50 15.79
CA CYS A 14 7.14 34.30 16.49
C CYS A 14 5.98 33.28 16.68
N LEU A 15 4.79 33.81 17.06
CA LEU A 15 3.61 32.94 17.18
C LEU A 15 3.20 32.30 15.86
N ALA A 16 3.19 33.05 14.77
CA ALA A 16 2.89 32.54 13.44
C ALA A 16 3.89 31.45 13.00
N PHE A 17 5.19 31.65 13.30
CA PHE A 17 6.23 30.67 12.98
C PHE A 17 6.06 29.37 13.78
N VAL A 18 5.76 29.46 15.06
CA VAL A 18 5.53 28.28 15.92
C VAL A 18 4.30 27.49 15.46
N LEU A 19 3.21 28.18 15.11
CA LEU A 19 2.00 27.53 14.57
C LEU A 19 2.28 26.82 13.25
N PHE A 20 2.99 27.47 12.34
CA PHE A 20 3.36 26.88 11.05
C PHE A 20 4.26 25.65 11.22
N TYR A 21 5.25 25.73 12.09
CA TYR A 21 6.14 24.61 12.38
C TYR A 21 5.42 23.44 13.05
N GLY A 22 4.52 23.74 14.00
CA GLY A 22 3.70 22.73 14.66
C GLY A 22 2.76 22.00 13.68
N ILE A 23 2.14 22.71 12.74
CA ILE A 23 1.30 22.13 11.70
C ILE A 23 2.12 21.21 10.78
N ASN A 24 3.31 21.62 10.38
CA ASN A 24 4.19 20.81 9.56
C ASN A 24 4.63 19.51 10.27
N LEU A 25 4.92 19.57 11.57
CA LEU A 25 5.24 18.38 12.36
C LEU A 25 4.05 17.41 12.45
N LEU A 26 2.84 17.90 12.67
CA LEU A 26 1.64 17.10 12.74
C LEU A 26 1.30 16.43 11.39
N VAL A 27 1.43 17.17 10.29
CA VAL A 27 1.22 16.65 8.93
C VAL A 27 2.31 15.66 8.56
N GLY A 28 3.55 15.85 9.00
CA GLY A 28 4.67 14.94 8.76
C GLY A 28 4.50 13.58 9.43
N GLU A 29 3.90 13.51 10.61
CA GLU A 29 3.65 12.25 11.33
C GLU A 29 2.48 11.44 10.76
N SER A 30 1.51 12.08 10.13
CA SER A 30 0.36 11.44 9.50
C SER A 30 0.57 11.07 8.03
N GLY A 31 1.78 11.23 7.51
CA GLY A 31 2.05 11.37 6.10
C GLY A 31 2.30 10.12 5.28
N GLU A 32 2.02 8.90 5.74
CA GLU A 32 1.93 7.77 4.84
C GLU A 32 0.52 7.73 4.22
N ILE A 33 0.41 8.28 3.01
CA ILE A 33 -0.82 8.17 2.23
C ILE A 33 -0.97 6.70 1.86
N MET A 34 -1.97 6.04 2.44
CA MET A 34 -2.36 4.70 2.02
C MET A 34 -2.78 4.76 0.55
N GLN A 35 -2.04 4.06 -0.28
CA GLN A 35 -2.43 3.87 -1.68
C GLN A 35 -3.14 2.53 -1.81
N SER A 36 -4.27 2.52 -2.48
CA SER A 36 -4.95 1.29 -2.86
C SER A 36 -5.12 1.27 -4.36
N PHE A 37 -5.10 0.09 -4.94
CA PHE A 37 -5.38 -0.09 -6.35
C PHE A 37 -6.29 -1.30 -6.59
N GLY A 38 -7.08 -1.21 -7.66
CA GLY A 38 -7.76 -2.36 -8.24
C GLY A 38 -7.22 -2.57 -9.65
N MET A 39 -6.92 -3.80 -9.98
CA MET A 39 -6.36 -4.18 -11.26
C MET A 39 -7.22 -5.29 -11.88
N ALA A 40 -7.77 -5.01 -13.06
CA ALA A 40 -8.67 -5.95 -13.74
C ALA A 40 -7.96 -7.22 -14.20
N GLY A 41 -6.67 -7.15 -14.50
CA GLY A 41 -5.88 -8.30 -14.88
C GLY A 41 -4.43 -8.14 -14.44
N MET A 42 -4.03 -8.90 -13.42
CA MET A 42 -2.66 -9.02 -12.97
C MET A 42 -2.13 -10.41 -13.33
N ILE A 43 -1.03 -10.47 -14.05
CA ILE A 43 -0.31 -11.71 -14.28
C ILE A 43 0.63 -11.95 -13.11
N ILE A 44 0.51 -13.10 -12.49
CA ILE A 44 1.39 -13.49 -11.38
C ILE A 44 2.67 -14.07 -11.97
N GLU A 45 3.74 -13.34 -11.82
CA GLU A 45 5.06 -13.73 -12.33
C GLU A 45 5.77 -14.69 -11.39
N GLU A 46 5.72 -14.42 -10.09
CA GLU A 46 6.42 -15.18 -9.07
C GLU A 46 5.59 -15.32 -7.80
N LYS A 47 5.72 -16.47 -7.14
CA LYS A 47 5.21 -16.72 -5.79
C LYS A 47 6.39 -17.00 -4.88
N HIS A 48 6.41 -16.37 -3.71
CA HIS A 48 7.45 -16.55 -2.72
C HIS A 48 6.89 -16.74 -1.33
N HIS A 49 7.60 -17.51 -0.52
CA HIS A 49 7.29 -17.61 0.90
C HIS A 49 8.58 -17.73 1.71
N HIS A 50 8.51 -17.26 2.94
CA HIS A 50 9.56 -17.41 3.93
C HIS A 50 8.95 -17.88 5.24
N ILE A 51 9.47 -18.97 5.78
CA ILE A 51 9.04 -19.52 7.06
C ILE A 51 10.18 -19.36 8.05
N GLU A 52 9.93 -18.58 9.11
CA GLU A 52 10.82 -18.49 10.26
C GLU A 52 10.28 -19.40 11.36
N PRO A 53 10.91 -20.57 11.62
CA PRO A 53 10.37 -21.56 12.55
C PRO A 53 10.12 -20.99 13.94
N GLY A 54 8.88 -21.15 14.44
CA GLY A 54 8.48 -20.70 15.78
C GLY A 54 8.21 -19.21 15.88
N ASP A 55 8.26 -18.46 14.79
CA ASP A 55 8.08 -17.01 14.79
C ASP A 55 7.01 -16.56 13.78
N TYR A 56 7.30 -16.56 12.49
CA TYR A 56 6.36 -16.06 11.47
C TYR A 56 6.50 -16.78 10.13
N THR A 57 5.47 -16.61 9.31
CA THR A 57 5.46 -17.00 7.90
C THR A 57 5.08 -15.79 7.07
N GLU A 58 5.86 -15.51 6.05
CA GLU A 58 5.56 -14.50 5.05
C GLU A 58 5.27 -15.18 3.71
N MET A 59 4.24 -14.71 3.03
CA MET A 59 3.87 -15.15 1.69
C MET A 59 3.61 -13.92 0.84
N TRP A 60 4.20 -13.87 -0.35
CA TRP A 60 3.96 -12.77 -1.26
C TRP A 60 3.99 -13.21 -2.71
N ILE A 61 3.40 -12.39 -3.54
CA ILE A 61 3.42 -12.54 -4.99
C ILE A 61 4.04 -11.32 -5.64
N ILE A 62 4.65 -11.54 -6.79
CA ILE A 62 5.11 -10.49 -7.68
C ILE A 62 4.28 -10.59 -8.94
N GLY A 63 3.65 -9.50 -9.33
CA GLY A 63 2.81 -9.47 -10.51
C GLY A 63 2.89 -8.13 -11.24
N TYR A 64 2.34 -8.10 -12.44
CA TYR A 64 2.28 -6.91 -13.28
C TYR A 64 0.91 -6.82 -13.98
N ASN A 65 0.56 -5.60 -14.43
CA ASN A 65 -0.68 -5.37 -15.16
C ASN A 65 -0.58 -5.97 -16.57
N ALA A 66 -1.47 -6.91 -16.87
CA ALA A 66 -1.53 -7.59 -18.17
C ALA A 66 -1.80 -6.64 -19.34
N TYR A 67 -2.44 -5.51 -19.08
CA TYR A 67 -2.85 -4.54 -20.10
C TYR A 67 -1.85 -3.42 -20.33
N GLU A 68 -0.79 -3.34 -19.55
CA GLU A 68 0.28 -2.39 -19.79
C GLU A 68 1.28 -2.92 -20.82
N LYS A 69 1.82 -1.98 -21.62
CA LYS A 69 2.90 -2.30 -22.55
C LYS A 69 4.15 -2.71 -21.78
N GLU A 70 4.90 -3.66 -22.32
CA GLU A 70 6.12 -4.18 -21.73
C GLU A 70 7.12 -3.07 -21.36
N ALA A 71 7.23 -2.00 -22.16
CA ALA A 71 8.11 -0.87 -21.87
C ALA A 71 7.72 -0.05 -20.63
N ASN A 72 6.44 -0.08 -20.23
CA ASN A 72 5.91 0.66 -19.08
C ASN A 72 5.51 -0.25 -17.93
N ARG A 73 5.90 -1.52 -17.98
CA ARG A 73 5.48 -2.52 -17.01
C ARG A 73 6.09 -2.24 -15.65
N GLU A 74 5.22 -2.09 -14.65
CA GLU A 74 5.57 -2.02 -13.24
C GLU A 74 5.30 -3.36 -12.57
N ARG A 75 6.18 -3.74 -11.66
CA ARG A 75 6.03 -4.95 -10.84
C ARG A 75 5.53 -4.55 -9.46
N TYR A 76 4.56 -5.31 -8.97
CA TYR A 76 3.92 -5.11 -7.67
C TYR A 76 4.26 -6.26 -6.74
N LYS A 77 4.71 -5.94 -5.55
CA LYS A 77 4.93 -6.92 -4.47
C LYS A 77 3.75 -6.86 -3.51
N ILE A 78 3.04 -7.98 -3.39
CA ILE A 78 1.80 -8.06 -2.62
C ILE A 78 1.91 -9.18 -1.60
N PHE A 79 1.81 -8.86 -0.32
CA PHE A 79 1.79 -9.84 0.75
C PHE A 79 0.40 -10.44 0.90
N ILE A 80 0.37 -11.73 1.23
CA ILE A 80 -0.86 -12.52 1.40
C ILE A 80 -0.86 -13.10 2.81
N GLU A 81 -1.90 -12.80 3.59
CA GLU A 81 -2.03 -13.31 4.96
C GLU A 81 -2.59 -14.74 5.00
N GLU A 82 -3.49 -15.06 4.08
CA GLU A 82 -4.20 -16.34 4.05
C GLU A 82 -3.46 -17.40 3.23
N ALA A 83 -2.95 -18.42 3.90
CA ALA A 83 -2.23 -19.50 3.23
C ALA A 83 -3.09 -20.22 2.19
N MET A 84 -4.39 -20.38 2.44
CA MET A 84 -5.31 -21.00 1.49
C MET A 84 -5.39 -20.21 0.19
N VAL A 85 -5.41 -18.90 0.28
CA VAL A 85 -5.42 -18.01 -0.90
C VAL A 85 -4.09 -18.12 -1.65
N TYR A 86 -2.98 -18.04 -0.94
CA TYR A 86 -1.65 -18.20 -1.52
C TYR A 86 -1.51 -19.53 -2.29
N ASN A 87 -1.99 -20.61 -1.71
CA ASN A 87 -1.89 -21.94 -2.30
C ASN A 87 -2.68 -22.08 -3.61
N LEU A 88 -3.79 -21.32 -3.76
CA LEU A 88 -4.64 -21.36 -4.95
C LEU A 88 -4.13 -20.48 -6.08
N ILE A 89 -3.26 -19.53 -5.80
CA ILE A 89 -2.69 -18.65 -6.83
C ILE A 89 -1.66 -19.44 -7.63
N GLU A 90 -1.75 -19.36 -8.96
CA GLU A 90 -0.84 -20.02 -9.89
C GLU A 90 0.03 -19.01 -10.63
N GLU A 91 1.33 -19.32 -10.74
CA GLU A 91 2.25 -18.52 -11.55
C GLU A 91 1.88 -18.59 -13.03
N GLY A 92 1.96 -17.45 -13.71
CA GLY A 92 1.63 -17.30 -15.11
C GLY A 92 0.14 -17.07 -15.39
N GLU A 93 -0.72 -17.24 -14.41
CA GLU A 93 -2.17 -17.00 -14.54
C GLU A 93 -2.52 -15.54 -14.27
N GLN A 94 -3.66 -15.14 -14.79
CA GLN A 94 -4.17 -13.77 -14.69
C GLN A 94 -5.35 -13.71 -13.73
N TYR A 95 -5.28 -12.76 -12.80
CA TYR A 95 -6.33 -12.55 -11.78
C TYR A 95 -6.75 -11.09 -11.73
N MET A 96 -7.97 -10.85 -11.29
CA MET A 96 -8.36 -9.54 -10.79
C MET A 96 -7.85 -9.41 -9.37
N VAL A 97 -7.18 -8.29 -9.06
CA VAL A 97 -6.52 -8.07 -7.77
C VAL A 97 -6.88 -6.69 -7.24
N SER A 98 -7.21 -6.63 -5.96
CA SER A 98 -7.31 -5.39 -5.20
C SER A 98 -6.34 -5.47 -4.02
N ALA A 99 -5.56 -4.43 -3.83
CA ALA A 99 -4.53 -4.38 -2.80
C ALA A 99 -4.38 -2.98 -2.22
N SER A 100 -3.87 -2.90 -0.99
CA SER A 100 -3.61 -1.66 -0.28
C SER A 100 -2.17 -1.60 0.18
N SER A 101 -1.54 -0.42 0.09
CA SER A 101 -0.15 -0.25 0.51
C SER A 101 0.01 -0.45 2.01
N ILE A 102 1.09 -1.11 2.40
CA ILE A 102 1.49 -1.29 3.80
C ILE A 102 2.56 -0.27 4.18
N ARG A 103 3.57 -0.14 3.33
CA ARG A 103 4.73 0.74 3.56
C ARG A 103 5.45 1.06 2.25
N LYS A 104 6.31 2.06 2.29
CA LYS A 104 7.23 2.34 1.20
C LYS A 104 8.32 1.28 1.10
N ASP A 105 8.76 1.01 -0.11
CA ASP A 105 9.81 0.04 -0.43
C ASP A 105 10.76 0.64 -1.47
N GLU A 106 12.07 0.42 -1.30
CA GLU A 106 13.09 0.98 -2.20
C GLU A 106 13.05 0.36 -3.60
N GLU A 107 12.75 -0.93 -3.69
CA GLU A 107 12.74 -1.66 -4.96
C GLU A 107 11.44 -1.49 -5.74
N TYR A 108 10.29 -1.56 -5.05
CA TYR A 108 8.97 -1.56 -5.67
C TYR A 108 8.21 -0.25 -5.52
N GLY A 109 8.75 0.74 -4.82
CA GLY A 109 8.07 1.96 -4.45
C GLY A 109 7.15 1.79 -3.24
N TYR A 110 6.24 0.83 -3.30
CA TYR A 110 5.39 0.39 -2.19
C TYR A 110 5.30 -1.13 -2.17
N VAL A 111 5.09 -1.69 -0.98
CA VAL A 111 4.62 -3.07 -0.82
C VAL A 111 3.17 -3.04 -0.35
N TYR A 112 2.40 -4.01 -0.80
CA TYR A 112 0.94 -4.05 -0.64
C TYR A 112 0.52 -5.28 0.14
N GLU A 113 -0.69 -5.24 0.71
CA GLU A 113 -1.40 -6.42 1.19
C GLU A 113 -2.57 -6.71 0.27
N LEU A 114 -2.85 -7.99 0.05
CA LEU A 114 -3.95 -8.44 -0.78
C LEU A 114 -5.27 -8.22 -0.03
N LEU A 115 -6.21 -7.51 -0.66
CA LEU A 115 -7.56 -7.32 -0.16
C LEU A 115 -8.56 -8.26 -0.83
N GLN A 116 -8.41 -8.46 -2.13
CA GLN A 116 -9.29 -9.28 -2.93
C GLN A 116 -8.53 -9.86 -4.13
N ILE A 117 -8.81 -11.11 -4.43
CA ILE A 117 -8.35 -11.76 -5.65
C ILE A 117 -9.47 -12.63 -6.23
N ALA A 118 -9.63 -12.61 -7.53
CA ALA A 118 -10.62 -13.41 -8.22
C ALA A 118 -10.11 -13.87 -9.57
N ASN A 119 -10.53 -15.08 -9.95
CA ASN A 119 -10.32 -15.58 -11.29
C ASN A 119 -11.19 -14.78 -12.27
N GLN A 120 -10.67 -14.44 -13.43
CA GLN A 120 -11.37 -13.60 -14.41
C GLN A 120 -12.64 -14.24 -15.01
N GLU A 121 -12.72 -15.54 -15.01
CA GLU A 121 -13.85 -16.28 -15.62
C GLU A 121 -15.00 -16.55 -14.65
N GLN A 122 -14.84 -16.18 -13.38
CA GLN A 122 -15.80 -16.49 -12.32
C GLN A 122 -16.42 -15.24 -11.73
N TYR A 123 -17.62 -15.38 -11.14
CA TYR A 123 -18.24 -14.33 -10.36
C TYR A 123 -17.39 -13.97 -9.15
N GLN A 124 -17.23 -12.69 -8.92
CA GLN A 124 -16.53 -12.21 -7.75
C GLN A 124 -17.46 -12.14 -6.56
N LEU A 125 -17.23 -13.03 -5.63
CA LEU A 125 -17.93 -13.03 -4.35
C LEU A 125 -17.13 -12.22 -3.34
N THR A 126 -17.82 -11.43 -2.56
CA THR A 126 -17.26 -10.63 -1.49
C THR A 126 -17.99 -10.89 -0.17
N GLY A 127 -17.32 -10.59 0.93
CA GLY A 127 -17.89 -10.80 2.25
C GLY A 127 -17.78 -12.24 2.74
N SER A 128 -18.59 -12.59 3.73
CA SER A 128 -18.60 -13.89 4.38
C SER A 128 -19.80 -14.73 3.94
N GLY A 129 -19.54 -15.97 3.57
CA GLY A 129 -20.57 -16.95 3.27
C GLY A 129 -21.25 -17.47 4.54
N ARG A 130 -22.35 -18.19 4.35
CA ARG A 130 -23.08 -18.85 5.43
C ARG A 130 -23.08 -20.35 5.21
N ILE A 131 -22.64 -21.07 6.22
CA ILE A 131 -22.71 -22.54 6.25
C ILE A 131 -24.03 -22.94 6.90
N LYS A 132 -24.80 -23.79 6.21
CA LYS A 132 -26.04 -24.36 6.74
C LYS A 132 -25.80 -25.75 7.27
#